data_1486cc53c4f1a6483863bef580920618
#
_entry.id   1486cc53c4f1a6483863bef580920618
#
_cell.length_a   1.000
_cell.length_b   1.000
_cell.length_c   1.000
_cell.angle_alpha   90.00
_cell.angle_beta   90.00
_cell.angle_gamma   90.00
#
_symmetry.space_group_name_H-M   'P 1'
#
loop_
_entity.id
_entity.type
_entity.pdbx_description
1 polymer ?
#
loop_
_entity_poly.entity_id
_entity_poly.type
_entity_poly.pdbx_seq_one_letter_code
_entity_poly.pdbx_strand_id
1 'polypeptide(L)'
;MSKKLTKKQIEQLSQFTVDELLGVIHDLSEKYGEINQYLAMNYLMSPEEKLKNIENEYKRQFRKKGNYEYWKSHAFFLDLENKTVRSLDSLALGLPLETVKITEKMIGEADDLFEKYDTSSGSWQDYLYGLLNVWIKALGAAYKKDNQVDFVGHYLEVKSNCDYYFPSDLLQNNKAFVPREVIQKI
;
A
#
# COMPACT_ATOMS: atom_id res chain seq x y z
N MET A 1 -4.40 -15.25 17.42
CA MET A 1 -4.60 -15.78 16.05
C MET A 1 -6.10 -15.83 15.75
N SER A 2 -6.57 -15.03 14.80
CA SER A 2 -7.96 -15.11 14.32
C SER A 2 -8.17 -16.43 13.58
N LYS A 3 -9.09 -17.28 14.04
CA LYS A 3 -9.44 -18.53 13.35
C LYS A 3 -10.28 -18.20 12.12
N LYS A 4 -9.85 -18.63 10.95
CA LYS A 4 -10.65 -18.54 9.72
C LYS A 4 -11.93 -19.37 9.87
N LEU A 5 -12.99 -18.97 9.19
CA LEU A 5 -14.21 -19.75 9.10
C LEU A 5 -13.92 -21.15 8.49
N THR A 6 -14.51 -22.18 9.06
CA THR A 6 -14.43 -23.54 8.53
C THR A 6 -15.32 -23.70 7.29
N LYS A 7 -15.06 -24.70 6.46
CA LYS A 7 -15.90 -25.00 5.27
C LYS A 7 -17.37 -25.14 5.67
N LYS A 8 -17.68 -25.87 6.75
CA LYS A 8 -19.04 -26.06 7.25
C LYS A 8 -19.72 -24.73 7.61
N GLN A 9 -18.98 -23.79 8.24
CA GLN A 9 -19.51 -22.47 8.58
C GLN A 9 -19.78 -21.63 7.33
N ILE A 10 -18.90 -21.73 6.31
CA ILE A 10 -19.09 -21.04 5.03
C ILE A 10 -20.33 -21.59 4.30
N GLU A 11 -20.52 -22.92 4.30
CA GLU A 11 -21.71 -23.58 3.72
C GLU A 11 -23.00 -23.16 4.45
N GLN A 12 -22.95 -23.01 5.76
CA GLN A 12 -24.11 -22.49 6.53
C GLN A 12 -24.42 -21.04 6.18
N LEU A 13 -23.40 -20.18 6.07
CA LEU A 13 -23.60 -18.78 5.68
C LEU A 13 -24.08 -18.64 4.23
N SER A 14 -23.69 -19.54 3.33
CA SER A 14 -24.16 -19.53 1.94
C SER A 14 -25.65 -19.84 1.77
N GLN A 15 -26.32 -20.33 2.81
CA GLN A 15 -27.76 -20.57 2.83
C GLN A 15 -28.57 -19.33 3.26
N PHE A 16 -27.90 -18.32 3.77
CA PHE A 16 -28.56 -17.07 4.17
C PHE A 16 -28.97 -16.26 2.94
N THR A 17 -30.10 -15.60 3.02
CA THR A 17 -30.49 -14.60 2.04
C THR A 17 -29.56 -13.37 2.10
N VAL A 18 -29.59 -12.55 1.06
CA VAL A 18 -28.81 -11.30 1.04
C VAL A 18 -29.19 -10.40 2.21
N ASP A 19 -30.48 -10.30 2.54
CA ASP A 19 -30.95 -9.45 3.63
C ASP A 19 -30.48 -9.96 5.00
N GLU A 20 -30.48 -11.28 5.21
CA GLU A 20 -29.94 -11.88 6.43
C GLU A 20 -28.42 -11.64 6.56
N LEU A 21 -27.68 -11.76 5.47
CA LEU A 21 -26.23 -11.46 5.45
C LEU A 21 -25.96 -9.96 5.72
N LEU A 22 -26.77 -9.06 5.15
CA LEU A 22 -26.68 -7.62 5.43
C LEU A 22 -26.99 -7.32 6.89
N GLY A 23 -27.98 -8.00 7.48
CA GLY A 23 -28.28 -7.92 8.91
C GLY A 23 -27.09 -8.33 9.78
N VAL A 24 -26.46 -9.47 9.47
CA VAL A 24 -25.27 -9.93 10.19
C VAL A 24 -24.11 -8.93 10.06
N ILE A 25 -23.89 -8.37 8.86
CA ILE A 25 -22.85 -7.36 8.62
C ILE A 25 -23.12 -6.10 9.43
N HIS A 26 -24.38 -5.65 9.46
CA HIS A 26 -24.82 -4.48 10.24
C HIS A 26 -24.55 -4.68 11.73
N ASP A 27 -25.02 -5.80 12.31
CA ASP A 27 -24.82 -6.14 13.72
C ASP A 27 -23.32 -6.21 14.09
N LEU A 28 -22.50 -6.80 13.21
CA LEU A 28 -21.05 -6.84 13.42
C LEU A 28 -20.41 -5.45 13.35
N SER A 29 -20.88 -4.59 12.45
CA SER A 29 -20.38 -3.22 12.29
C SER A 29 -20.74 -2.32 13.47
N GLU A 30 -21.93 -2.48 14.04
CA GLU A 30 -22.34 -1.77 15.27
C GLU A 30 -21.52 -2.23 16.48
N LYS A 31 -21.29 -3.54 16.58
CA LYS A 31 -20.61 -4.13 17.73
C LYS A 31 -19.08 -3.93 17.70
N TYR A 32 -18.50 -3.89 16.52
CA TYR A 32 -17.07 -3.83 16.31
C TYR A 32 -16.70 -2.71 15.32
N GLY A 33 -16.29 -1.54 15.81
CA GLY A 33 -15.93 -0.39 14.99
C GLY A 33 -14.83 -0.67 13.95
N GLU A 34 -13.94 -1.63 14.22
CA GLU A 34 -12.91 -2.10 13.29
C GLU A 34 -13.50 -2.74 12.02
N ILE A 35 -14.65 -3.43 12.15
CA ILE A 35 -15.33 -4.04 11.00
C ILE A 35 -15.93 -2.95 10.12
N ASN A 36 -16.50 -1.91 10.70
CA ASN A 36 -17.03 -0.78 9.95
C ASN A 36 -15.92 -0.07 9.15
N GLN A 37 -14.76 0.19 9.78
CA GLN A 37 -13.61 0.75 9.08
C GLN A 37 -13.12 -0.17 7.94
N TYR A 38 -13.04 -1.48 8.20
CA TYR A 38 -12.62 -2.45 7.20
C TYR A 38 -13.57 -2.49 5.99
N LEU A 39 -14.88 -2.51 6.22
CA LEU A 39 -15.89 -2.49 5.16
C LEU A 39 -15.85 -1.19 4.37
N ALA A 40 -15.79 -0.04 5.06
CA ALA A 40 -15.69 1.26 4.44
C ALA A 40 -14.48 1.33 3.50
N MET A 41 -13.28 1.00 4.01
CA MET A 41 -12.04 1.09 3.23
C MET A 41 -11.96 0.09 2.08
N ASN A 42 -12.53 -1.12 2.21
CA ASN A 42 -12.33 -2.15 1.20
C ASN A 42 -13.47 -2.26 0.20
N TYR A 43 -14.70 -1.92 0.59
CA TYR A 43 -15.90 -2.22 -0.21
C TYR A 43 -16.80 -1.01 -0.50
N LEU A 44 -16.84 0.00 0.36
CA LEU A 44 -17.83 1.07 0.27
C LEU A 44 -17.26 2.39 -0.27
N MET A 45 -15.97 2.65 -0.09
CA MET A 45 -15.33 3.86 -0.61
C MET A 45 -14.99 3.74 -2.08
N SER A 46 -15.14 4.84 -2.83
CA SER A 46 -14.59 4.95 -4.17
C SER A 46 -13.05 4.87 -4.15
N PRO A 47 -12.41 4.51 -5.26
CA PRO A 47 -10.95 4.51 -5.34
C PRO A 47 -10.32 5.86 -5.00
N GLU A 48 -10.96 6.96 -5.41
CA GLU A 48 -10.52 8.34 -5.15
C GLU A 48 -10.60 8.70 -3.65
N GLU A 49 -11.70 8.29 -2.99
CA GLU A 49 -11.85 8.48 -1.54
C GLU A 49 -10.83 7.67 -0.76
N LYS A 50 -10.54 6.43 -1.18
CA LYS A 50 -9.48 5.60 -0.59
C LYS A 50 -8.13 6.29 -0.70
N LEU A 51 -7.78 6.78 -1.89
CA LEU A 51 -6.51 7.47 -2.14
C LEU A 51 -6.36 8.69 -1.23
N LYS A 52 -7.40 9.52 -1.14
CA LYS A 52 -7.42 10.70 -0.25
C LYS A 52 -7.25 10.32 1.23
N ASN A 53 -7.88 9.22 1.66
CA ASN A 53 -7.72 8.74 3.03
C ASN A 53 -6.31 8.23 3.31
N ILE A 54 -5.69 7.51 2.37
CA ILE A 54 -4.29 7.06 2.48
C ILE A 54 -3.37 8.26 2.58
N GLU A 55 -3.55 9.28 1.74
CA GLU A 55 -2.75 10.49 1.77
C GLU A 55 -2.90 11.26 3.11
N ASN A 56 -4.11 11.36 3.63
CA ASN A 56 -4.37 12.01 4.91
C ASN A 56 -3.75 11.21 6.07
N GLU A 57 -3.86 9.88 6.06
CA GLU A 57 -3.25 9.01 7.06
C GLU A 57 -1.72 9.13 7.02
N TYR A 58 -1.12 9.10 5.83
CA TYR A 58 0.31 9.31 5.67
C TYR A 58 0.76 10.67 6.23
N LYS A 59 0.10 11.76 5.84
CA LYS A 59 0.38 13.11 6.38
C LYS A 59 0.27 13.16 7.90
N ARG A 60 -0.70 12.45 8.47
CA ARG A 60 -0.88 12.36 9.93
C ARG A 60 0.27 11.62 10.59
N GLN A 61 0.71 10.51 10.00
CA GLN A 61 1.85 9.72 10.51
C GLN A 61 3.16 10.51 10.38
N PHE A 62 3.39 11.13 9.23
CA PHE A 62 4.59 11.92 8.95
C PHE A 62 4.78 13.10 9.91
N ARG A 63 3.68 13.71 10.39
CA ARG A 63 3.71 14.81 11.36
C ARG A 63 3.96 14.37 12.81
N LYS A 64 3.91 13.09 13.10
CA LYS A 64 4.18 12.61 14.45
C LYS A 64 5.61 12.94 14.87
N LYS A 65 5.77 13.24 16.16
CA LYS A 65 7.09 13.32 16.76
C LYS A 65 7.74 11.95 16.68
N GLY A 66 8.97 11.89 16.18
CA GLY A 66 9.74 10.67 16.06
C GLY A 66 10.00 9.98 17.41
N ASN A 67 10.44 8.76 17.35
CA ASN A 67 10.77 7.96 18.51
C ASN A 67 12.00 7.07 18.22
N TYR A 68 12.98 7.07 19.12
CA TYR A 68 14.20 6.26 18.98
C TYR A 68 14.18 4.98 19.84
N GLU A 69 13.02 4.63 20.43
CA GLU A 69 12.86 3.33 21.07
C GLU A 69 12.60 2.25 20.01
N TYR A 70 13.43 1.23 19.99
CA TYR A 70 13.40 0.11 19.04
C TYR A 70 11.99 -0.43 18.78
N TRP A 71 11.27 -0.85 19.84
CA TRP A 71 9.95 -1.46 19.70
C TRP A 71 8.86 -0.50 19.20
N LYS A 72 8.96 0.77 19.58
CA LYS A 72 8.01 1.80 19.11
C LYS A 72 8.26 2.16 17.66
N SER A 73 9.52 2.23 17.26
CA SER A 73 9.92 2.47 15.86
C SER A 73 9.52 1.29 14.96
N HIS A 74 9.80 0.07 15.40
CA HIS A 74 9.37 -1.14 14.71
C HIS A 74 7.84 -1.19 14.53
N ALA A 75 7.07 -0.99 15.60
CA ALA A 75 5.61 -0.97 15.54
C ALA A 75 5.07 0.16 14.64
N PHE A 76 5.74 1.32 14.63
CA PHE A 76 5.37 2.44 13.76
C PHE A 76 5.49 2.08 12.28
N PHE A 77 6.61 1.50 11.83
CA PHE A 77 6.80 1.13 10.44
C PHE A 77 5.86 0.00 10.01
N LEU A 78 5.58 -0.98 10.86
CA LEU A 78 4.59 -2.02 10.58
C LEU A 78 3.17 -1.43 10.45
N ASP A 79 2.79 -0.47 11.30
CA ASP A 79 1.49 0.20 11.22
C ASP A 79 1.40 1.05 9.94
N LEU A 80 2.46 1.75 9.59
CA LEU A 80 2.54 2.57 8.38
C LEU A 80 2.43 1.69 7.12
N GLU A 81 3.16 0.58 7.05
CA GLU A 81 3.07 -0.39 5.96
C GLU A 81 1.64 -0.91 5.81
N ASN A 82 1.03 -1.37 6.90
CA ASN A 82 -0.32 -1.93 6.87
C ASN A 82 -1.38 -0.92 6.41
N LYS A 83 -1.25 0.35 6.83
CA LYS A 83 -2.25 1.40 6.56
C LYS A 83 -2.07 2.07 5.21
N THR A 84 -0.85 2.13 4.69
CA THR A 84 -0.56 2.84 3.44
C THR A 84 -0.23 1.88 2.30
N VAL A 85 0.81 1.06 2.41
CA VAL A 85 1.32 0.22 1.32
C VAL A 85 0.26 -0.76 0.83
N ARG A 86 -0.38 -1.51 1.73
CA ARG A 86 -1.41 -2.48 1.35
C ARG A 86 -2.63 -1.83 0.71
N SER A 87 -2.99 -0.66 1.20
CA SER A 87 -4.13 0.09 0.63
C SER A 87 -3.79 0.63 -0.76
N LEU A 88 -2.58 1.15 -0.96
CA LEU A 88 -2.08 1.60 -2.26
C LEU A 88 -1.96 0.45 -3.26
N ASP A 89 -1.51 -0.74 -2.82
CA ASP A 89 -1.43 -1.91 -3.69
C ASP A 89 -2.78 -2.29 -4.30
N SER A 90 -3.87 -2.14 -3.53
CA SER A 90 -5.23 -2.36 -4.02
C SER A 90 -5.67 -1.35 -5.09
N LEU A 91 -5.07 -0.17 -5.14
CA LEU A 91 -5.39 0.91 -6.09
C LEU A 91 -4.45 0.93 -7.31
N ALA A 92 -3.31 0.25 -7.26
CA ALA A 92 -2.25 0.32 -8.26
C ALA A 92 -2.72 0.03 -9.70
N LEU A 93 -3.72 -0.84 -9.88
CA LEU A 93 -4.27 -1.16 -11.20
C LEU A 93 -5.47 -0.30 -11.58
N GLY A 94 -6.25 0.16 -10.61
CA GLY A 94 -7.45 0.99 -10.81
C GLY A 94 -7.13 2.44 -11.09
N LEU A 95 -6.29 3.04 -10.25
CA LEU A 95 -5.82 4.43 -10.30
C LEU A 95 -4.29 4.50 -10.41
N PRO A 96 -3.70 4.01 -11.53
CA PRO A 96 -2.26 3.81 -11.61
C PRO A 96 -1.46 5.12 -11.52
N LEU A 97 -1.82 6.17 -12.25
CA LEU A 97 -1.10 7.45 -12.24
C LEU A 97 -1.17 8.16 -10.89
N GLU A 98 -2.32 8.13 -10.24
CA GLU A 98 -2.53 8.70 -8.92
C GLU A 98 -1.72 7.92 -7.87
N THR A 99 -1.68 6.60 -7.99
CA THR A 99 -0.87 5.74 -7.12
C THR A 99 0.62 6.00 -7.33
N VAL A 100 1.10 6.16 -8.57
CA VAL A 100 2.49 6.57 -8.87
C VAL A 100 2.83 7.86 -8.14
N LYS A 101 2.03 8.92 -8.33
CA LYS A 101 2.29 10.24 -7.71
C LYS A 101 2.40 10.19 -6.19
N ILE A 102 1.50 9.45 -5.52
CA ILE A 102 1.52 9.39 -4.06
C ILE A 102 2.66 8.51 -3.54
N THR A 103 3.00 7.41 -4.23
CA THR A 103 4.13 6.57 -3.85
C THR A 103 5.46 7.28 -4.07
N GLU A 104 5.66 7.99 -5.18
CA GLU A 104 6.85 8.82 -5.43
C GLU A 104 7.05 9.87 -4.35
N LYS A 105 5.97 10.54 -3.96
CA LYS A 105 6.02 11.49 -2.84
C LYS A 105 6.45 10.81 -1.53
N MET A 106 5.84 9.67 -1.19
CA MET A 106 6.18 8.93 0.05
C MET A 106 7.62 8.40 0.02
N ILE A 107 8.11 7.97 -1.14
CA ILE A 107 9.49 7.52 -1.33
C ILE A 107 10.45 8.72 -1.18
N GLY A 108 10.16 9.86 -1.81
CA GLY A 108 10.98 11.06 -1.71
C GLY A 108 11.05 11.68 -0.31
N GLU A 109 10.04 11.43 0.53
CA GLU A 109 10.00 11.88 1.93
C GLU A 109 10.51 10.80 2.92
N ALA A 110 10.96 9.63 2.43
CA ALA A 110 11.29 8.48 3.29
C ALA A 110 12.50 8.74 4.20
N ASP A 111 13.54 9.40 3.69
CA ASP A 111 14.74 9.71 4.48
C ASP A 111 14.41 10.64 5.66
N ASP A 112 13.61 11.67 5.43
CA ASP A 112 13.13 12.56 6.50
C ASP A 112 12.34 11.80 7.57
N LEU A 113 11.67 10.73 7.18
CA LEU A 113 10.92 9.86 8.09
C LEU A 113 11.88 8.95 8.87
N PHE A 114 12.88 8.36 8.20
CA PHE A 114 13.83 7.44 8.81
C PHE A 114 14.71 8.14 9.84
N GLU A 115 15.08 9.39 9.63
CA GLU A 115 15.84 10.21 10.58
C GLU A 115 15.11 10.42 11.93
N LYS A 116 13.78 10.28 11.96
CA LYS A 116 12.97 10.49 13.17
C LYS A 116 12.83 9.24 14.05
N TYR A 117 13.27 8.07 13.59
CA TYR A 117 13.01 6.79 14.26
C TYR A 117 14.26 5.93 14.35
N ASP A 118 14.25 4.96 15.27
CA ASP A 118 15.26 3.90 15.31
C ASP A 118 15.07 2.96 14.12
N THR A 119 16.09 2.86 13.28
CA THR A 119 16.08 2.05 12.06
C THR A 119 16.73 0.67 12.22
N SER A 120 17.22 0.33 13.42
CA SER A 120 17.96 -0.92 13.68
C SER A 120 17.11 -2.21 13.51
N SER A 121 15.77 -2.08 13.53
CA SER A 121 14.85 -3.23 13.34
C SER A 121 14.76 -3.72 11.89
N GLY A 122 15.15 -2.92 10.91
CA GLY A 122 14.96 -3.21 9.48
C GLY A 122 13.53 -3.03 8.96
N SER A 123 12.52 -2.81 9.81
CA SER A 123 11.12 -2.66 9.39
C SER A 123 10.86 -1.45 8.49
N TRP A 124 11.72 -0.43 8.54
CA TRP A 124 11.70 0.68 7.60
C TRP A 124 12.05 0.24 6.16
N GLN A 125 12.95 -0.77 6.02
CA GLN A 125 13.29 -1.34 4.71
C GLN A 125 12.08 -2.09 4.12
N ASP A 126 11.37 -2.87 4.94
CA ASP A 126 10.16 -3.57 4.52
C ASP A 126 9.10 -2.57 4.02
N TYR A 127 8.92 -1.46 4.75
CA TYR A 127 8.04 -0.37 4.34
C TYR A 127 8.47 0.25 2.99
N LEU A 128 9.75 0.62 2.85
CA LEU A 128 10.27 1.22 1.60
C LEU A 128 10.16 0.25 0.42
N TYR A 129 10.52 -1.02 0.62
CA TYR A 129 10.41 -2.04 -0.43
C TYR A 129 8.95 -2.30 -0.81
N GLY A 130 8.05 -2.26 0.16
CA GLY A 130 6.61 -2.31 -0.08
C GLY A 130 6.14 -1.16 -0.97
N LEU A 131 6.56 0.08 -0.68
CA LEU A 131 6.25 1.25 -1.52
C LEU A 131 6.81 1.11 -2.93
N LEU A 132 8.08 0.69 -3.09
CA LEU A 132 8.72 0.51 -4.39
C LEU A 132 8.03 -0.57 -5.23
N ASN A 133 7.58 -1.66 -4.61
CA ASN A 133 6.82 -2.71 -5.31
C ASN A 133 5.45 -2.20 -5.78
N VAL A 134 4.74 -1.44 -4.95
CA VAL A 134 3.46 -0.82 -5.35
C VAL A 134 3.66 0.19 -6.47
N TRP A 135 4.69 1.03 -6.34
CA TRP A 135 5.05 2.04 -7.32
C TRP A 135 5.33 1.43 -8.69
N ILE A 136 6.23 0.43 -8.78
CA ILE A 136 6.59 -0.18 -10.06
C ILE A 136 5.41 -0.91 -10.72
N LYS A 137 4.55 -1.52 -9.92
CA LYS A 137 3.29 -2.15 -10.38
C LYS A 137 2.34 -1.09 -10.95
N ALA A 138 2.16 0.04 -10.26
CA ALA A 138 1.32 1.14 -10.72
C ALA A 138 1.90 1.81 -11.96
N LEU A 139 3.21 2.06 -12.00
CA LEU A 139 3.89 2.65 -13.15
C LEU A 139 3.76 1.76 -14.41
N GLY A 140 3.93 0.46 -14.25
CA GLY A 140 3.70 -0.50 -15.33
C GLY A 140 2.26 -0.55 -15.81
N ALA A 141 1.28 -0.41 -14.89
CA ALA A 141 -0.13 -0.32 -15.25
C ALA A 141 -0.47 1.01 -15.95
N ALA A 142 0.12 2.12 -15.50
CA ALA A 142 -0.01 3.42 -16.16
C ALA A 142 0.52 3.39 -17.59
N TYR A 143 1.73 2.87 -17.79
CA TYR A 143 2.34 2.72 -19.11
C TYR A 143 1.52 1.82 -20.05
N LYS A 144 0.94 0.73 -19.54
CA LYS A 144 0.05 -0.13 -20.34
C LYS A 144 -1.26 0.56 -20.76
N LYS A 145 -1.76 1.52 -19.97
CA LYS A 145 -2.94 2.32 -20.31
C LYS A 145 -2.61 3.44 -21.29
N ASP A 146 -1.43 4.05 -21.11
CA ASP A 146 -0.94 5.14 -21.96
C ASP A 146 0.58 5.02 -22.09
N ASN A 147 1.04 4.63 -23.27
CA ASN A 147 2.46 4.43 -23.59
C ASN A 147 3.27 5.74 -23.69
N GLN A 148 2.63 6.90 -23.57
CA GLN A 148 3.28 8.20 -23.45
C GLN A 148 3.81 8.47 -22.02
N VAL A 149 3.40 7.67 -21.03
CA VAL A 149 3.98 7.75 -19.67
C VAL A 149 5.48 7.48 -19.76
N ASP A 150 6.28 8.42 -19.27
CA ASP A 150 7.75 8.30 -19.28
C ASP A 150 8.23 7.34 -18.18
N PHE A 151 8.02 6.04 -18.40
CA PHE A 151 8.42 5.01 -17.46
C PHE A 151 9.91 5.10 -17.08
N VAL A 152 10.77 5.35 -18.05
CA VAL A 152 12.24 5.38 -17.84
C VAL A 152 12.61 6.59 -17.00
N GLY A 153 12.04 7.76 -17.28
CA GLY A 153 12.26 8.97 -16.50
C GLY A 153 11.85 8.78 -15.04
N HIS A 154 10.63 8.31 -14.80
CA HIS A 154 10.14 7.99 -13.44
C HIS A 154 11.07 6.98 -12.72
N TYR A 155 11.50 5.92 -13.43
CA TYR A 155 12.38 4.90 -12.85
C TYR A 155 13.73 5.47 -12.42
N LEU A 156 14.36 6.26 -13.29
CA LEU A 156 15.67 6.86 -13.00
C LEU A 156 15.59 7.90 -11.88
N GLU A 157 14.52 8.69 -11.84
CA GLU A 157 14.28 9.68 -10.79
C GLU A 157 14.12 8.99 -9.42
N VAL A 158 13.24 8.01 -9.30
CA VAL A 158 13.03 7.29 -8.03
C VAL A 158 14.29 6.53 -7.62
N LYS A 159 15.01 5.91 -8.57
CA LYS A 159 16.28 5.25 -8.29
C LYS A 159 17.32 6.23 -7.75
N SER A 160 17.42 7.44 -8.33
CA SER A 160 18.32 8.49 -7.84
C SER A 160 17.96 8.99 -6.45
N ASN A 161 16.67 9.11 -6.15
CA ASN A 161 16.18 9.56 -4.84
C ASN A 161 16.38 8.52 -3.72
N CYS A 162 16.36 7.22 -4.06
CA CYS A 162 16.61 6.14 -3.09
C CYS A 162 18.08 5.72 -3.00
N ASP A 163 18.90 6.04 -4.02
CA ASP A 163 20.32 5.72 -4.20
C ASP A 163 20.75 4.40 -3.51
N TYR A 164 21.26 4.48 -2.28
CA TYR A 164 21.80 3.36 -1.52
C TYR A 164 20.77 2.26 -1.18
N TYR A 165 19.48 2.60 -1.08
CA TYR A 165 18.41 1.67 -0.65
C TYR A 165 17.61 1.10 -1.82
N PHE A 166 17.92 1.47 -3.07
CA PHE A 166 17.17 1.00 -4.22
C PHE A 166 17.50 -0.47 -4.53
N PRO A 167 16.51 -1.39 -4.53
CA PRO A 167 16.77 -2.80 -4.75
C PRO A 167 17.22 -3.07 -6.18
N SER A 168 18.37 -3.72 -6.35
CA SER A 168 18.89 -4.09 -7.67
C SER A 168 18.02 -5.08 -8.45
N ASP A 169 17.18 -5.83 -7.73
CA ASP A 169 16.30 -6.87 -8.28
C ASP A 169 14.84 -6.41 -8.42
N LEU A 170 14.53 -5.12 -8.17
CA LEU A 170 13.16 -4.59 -8.21
C LEU A 170 12.46 -4.90 -9.54
N LEU A 171 13.11 -4.68 -10.67
CA LEU A 171 12.53 -4.97 -11.99
C LEU A 171 12.29 -6.46 -12.19
N GLN A 172 13.24 -7.29 -11.77
CA GLN A 172 13.15 -8.75 -11.91
C GLN A 172 12.01 -9.31 -11.07
N ASN A 173 11.85 -8.84 -9.84
CA ASN A 173 10.78 -9.26 -8.94
C ASN A 173 9.40 -8.80 -9.44
N ASN A 174 9.36 -7.72 -10.21
CA ASN A 174 8.13 -7.12 -10.74
C ASN A 174 7.97 -7.29 -12.27
N LYS A 175 8.69 -8.22 -12.91
CA LYS A 175 8.68 -8.44 -14.36
C LYS A 175 7.29 -8.65 -14.98
N ALA A 176 6.30 -9.12 -14.21
CA ALA A 176 4.92 -9.27 -14.68
C ALA A 176 4.23 -7.92 -14.96
N PHE A 177 4.69 -6.85 -14.33
CA PHE A 177 4.14 -5.50 -14.46
C PHE A 177 4.97 -4.62 -15.38
N VAL A 178 6.29 -4.87 -15.49
CA VAL A 178 7.22 -4.07 -16.30
C VAL A 178 7.15 -4.48 -17.77
N PRO A 179 6.90 -3.56 -18.72
CA PRO A 179 6.91 -3.84 -20.14
C PRO A 179 8.30 -4.30 -20.62
N ARG A 180 8.33 -5.29 -21.53
CA ARG A 180 9.61 -5.85 -22.01
C ARG A 180 10.49 -4.82 -22.74
N GLU A 181 9.87 -3.95 -23.51
CA GLU A 181 10.54 -2.86 -24.24
C GLU A 181 11.18 -1.82 -23.33
N VAL A 182 10.68 -1.71 -22.10
CA VAL A 182 11.23 -0.81 -21.07
C VAL A 182 12.46 -1.42 -20.40
N ILE A 183 12.42 -2.73 -20.11
CA ILE A 183 13.56 -3.43 -19.48
C ILE A 183 14.83 -3.31 -20.33
N GLN A 184 14.68 -3.22 -21.67
CA GLN A 184 15.82 -3.08 -22.58
C GLN A 184 16.44 -1.68 -22.60
N LYS A 185 15.76 -0.67 -22.04
CA LYS A 185 16.18 0.74 -21.99
C LYS A 185 16.78 1.16 -20.65
N ILE A 186 16.63 0.36 -19.62
CA ILE A 186 17.14 0.56 -18.26
C ILE A 186 18.36 -0.33 -18.02
#